data_b0d33059d2a10cfeff61e70820358d0a
#
_entry.id   b0d33059d2a10cfeff61e70820358d0a
#
_cell.length_a   1.000
_cell.length_b   1.000
_cell.length_c   1.000
_cell.angle_alpha   90.00
_cell.angle_beta   90.00
_cell.angle_gamma   90.00
#
_symmetry.space_group_name_H-M   'P 1'
#
loop_
_entity.id
_entity.type
_entity.pdbx_description
1 polymer ?
#
loop_
_entity_poly.entity_id
_entity_poly.type
_entity_poly.pdbx_seq_one_letter_code
_entity_poly.pdbx_strand_id
1 'polypeptide(L)'
;MSRLFVGGRSIRWLIGSVVGAVIAAGVTPAASADVQARSAMDQVAAMQPGWNLGNTLDSTGADETSWGNPRITEALLDNVKRQGFKSIRLPVTWSAHLAPDGTIEAAYLDRVKEVVRWALARGLSVMVNIHHDSWQWINTMPADRTGVLSRFNAVWTQLSAAFRDFGPKLSLESVNEPQFANSSGQAQEIQLLNELNASFRDIVRRSGGNNANRLLVLPTLHTSADQPLVDALANQMQGLNDPNLAATVHYYGYWPFSVNIAGGTRYDATAQNDLTGYFDRVYNAFVAKGVPVILGEYGLLGFDRHTGTIEQGEKLKFFEHLGHYARTKKITTMLWDNGQHFGRTSFQWKDPDLYAQIRSSWTTRSGTAFTDQVFTERSSTITARTIALNLNGTSFTGLWQGNTALVRGRDYTVTGDQLTLTAQALTKLSGSRQYGTNAVLTARFSRGVPWQLNLITYDRPVLSNASGTTASFAIPTNFRGDLLATMEAKYADGTNAGPNDWTSFKEYDRTFAPDYPAGTTLLRPDLLNSLRDNARVTLTFHYWSGTKVTYYVTRSGSNMTGAIA
;
A
#
# COMPACT_ATOMS: atom_id res chain seq x y z
N MET A 1 70.53 7.55 2.26
CA MET A 1 71.26 8.78 2.66
C MET A 1 70.49 9.40 3.80
N SER A 2 70.93 9.16 5.01
CA SER A 2 71.69 10.06 5.92
C SER A 2 70.85 11.24 6.39
N ARG A 3 70.64 11.59 7.63
CA ARG A 3 71.29 11.38 8.93
C ARG A 3 70.29 11.89 9.99
N LEU A 4 70.00 11.23 11.06
CA LEU A 4 70.63 11.36 12.43
C LEU A 4 70.81 12.81 12.94
N PHE A 5 70.11 13.16 14.04
CA PHE A 5 70.81 13.77 15.21
C PHE A 5 70.11 13.46 16.55
N VAL A 6 70.94 13.13 17.52
CA VAL A 6 70.76 12.66 18.85
C VAL A 6 70.87 13.84 19.83
N GLY A 7 70.28 13.76 21.00
CA GLY A 7 70.56 14.64 22.14
C GLY A 7 69.62 14.30 23.29
N GLY A 8 70.05 13.77 24.19
CA GLY A 8 70.37 13.17 25.40
C GLY A 8 70.53 14.11 26.59
N ARG A 9 70.12 13.64 27.80
CA ARG A 9 70.43 14.00 29.21
C ARG A 9 69.13 14.15 30.01
N SER A 10 69.01 13.71 31.23
CA SER A 10 69.83 12.93 32.21
C SER A 10 68.92 12.62 33.43
N ILE A 11 69.20 11.51 34.02
CA ILE A 11 68.59 10.89 35.21
C ILE A 11 68.74 11.75 36.45
N ARG A 12 67.70 11.86 37.30
CA ARG A 12 67.86 12.02 38.76
C ARG A 12 66.84 11.17 39.51
N TRP A 13 67.35 10.24 40.27
CA TRP A 13 66.67 9.44 41.28
C TRP A 13 66.42 10.27 42.54
N LEU A 14 65.18 10.17 43.09
CA LEU A 14 64.90 10.48 44.47
C LEU A 14 63.96 9.41 45.03
N ILE A 15 64.52 8.72 46.03
CA ILE A 15 63.84 7.72 46.85
C ILE A 15 62.98 8.46 47.88
N GLY A 16 61.71 8.14 47.98
CA GLY A 16 60.82 8.66 49.00
C GLY A 16 59.77 7.59 49.40
N SER A 17 59.74 7.34 50.67
CA SER A 17 59.17 6.27 51.47
C SER A 17 57.65 5.93 51.16
N VAL A 18 57.37 4.64 51.18
CA VAL A 18 56.03 4.02 51.12
C VAL A 18 55.32 4.24 52.48
N VAL A 19 54.16 4.92 52.43
CA VAL A 19 53.12 4.82 53.47
C VAL A 19 51.90 4.18 52.82
N GLY A 20 51.62 2.96 53.25
CA GLY A 20 50.45 2.23 52.77
C GLY A 20 49.17 2.84 53.33
N ALA A 21 48.30 3.32 52.40
CA ALA A 21 46.89 3.59 52.67
C ALA A 21 46.09 2.53 51.96
N VAL A 22 45.46 1.64 52.70
CA VAL A 22 44.41 0.70 52.18
C VAL A 22 43.20 1.52 51.87
N ILE A 23 43.01 1.80 50.58
CA ILE A 23 41.73 2.35 50.08
C ILE A 23 40.82 1.17 49.82
N ALA A 24 39.79 1.01 50.67
CA ALA A 24 38.67 0.15 50.42
C ALA A 24 37.93 0.70 49.18
N ALA A 25 38.08 0.04 48.02
CA ALA A 25 37.30 0.34 46.85
C ALA A 25 35.83 -0.06 47.13
N GLY A 26 35.03 0.91 47.51
CA GLY A 26 33.57 0.77 47.50
C GLY A 26 33.12 0.54 46.08
N VAL A 27 32.63 -0.66 45.78
CA VAL A 27 31.89 -0.95 44.56
C VAL A 27 30.56 -0.19 44.66
N THR A 28 30.52 0.99 44.10
CA THR A 28 29.22 1.64 43.83
C THR A 28 28.50 0.78 42.81
N PRO A 29 27.28 0.29 43.09
CA PRO A 29 26.49 -0.36 42.06
C PRO A 29 26.29 0.66 40.93
N ALA A 30 26.68 0.27 39.72
CA ALA A 30 26.35 1.05 38.52
C ALA A 30 24.83 1.29 38.57
N ALA A 31 24.44 2.54 38.69
CA ALA A 31 23.06 2.92 38.53
C ALA A 31 22.62 2.39 37.14
N SER A 32 21.77 1.38 37.15
CA SER A 32 21.03 0.99 35.95
C SER A 32 20.35 2.26 35.48
N ALA A 33 20.80 2.82 34.36
CA ALA A 33 20.07 3.88 33.70
C ALA A 33 18.65 3.32 33.46
N ASP A 34 17.69 3.85 34.20
CA ASP A 34 16.27 3.62 33.90
C ASP A 34 16.08 4.03 32.47
N VAL A 35 15.97 3.03 31.59
CA VAL A 35 15.52 3.25 30.21
C VAL A 35 14.07 3.67 30.35
N GLN A 36 13.86 4.98 30.41
CA GLN A 36 12.54 5.58 30.50
C GLN A 36 11.69 4.94 29.40
N ALA A 37 10.64 4.23 29.80
CA ALA A 37 9.74 3.54 28.86
C ALA A 37 9.27 4.56 27.82
N ARG A 38 9.52 4.27 26.53
CA ARG A 38 9.10 5.15 25.43
C ARG A 38 7.59 5.30 25.48
N SER A 39 7.11 6.51 25.27
CA SER A 39 5.65 6.73 25.11
C SER A 39 5.11 5.90 23.93
N ALA A 40 3.83 5.59 23.93
CA ALA A 40 3.18 4.91 22.79
C ALA A 40 3.38 5.71 21.49
N MET A 41 3.33 7.06 21.55
CA MET A 41 3.61 7.95 20.42
C MET A 41 5.03 7.75 19.86
N ASP A 42 6.04 7.71 20.71
CA ASP A 42 7.43 7.52 20.28
C ASP A 42 7.67 6.11 19.75
N GLN A 43 7.01 5.12 20.35
CA GLN A 43 7.10 3.73 19.91
C GLN A 43 6.51 3.56 18.50
N VAL A 44 5.31 4.10 18.27
CA VAL A 44 4.65 4.04 16.95
C VAL A 44 5.42 4.86 15.92
N ALA A 45 5.90 6.05 16.26
CA ALA A 45 6.74 6.84 15.35
C ALA A 45 8.03 6.11 14.95
N ALA A 46 8.64 5.34 15.86
CA ALA A 46 9.82 4.55 15.56
C ALA A 46 9.56 3.34 14.63
N MET A 47 8.30 2.95 14.44
CA MET A 47 7.90 1.88 13.51
C MET A 47 7.85 2.36 12.05
N GLN A 48 7.85 3.67 11.78
CA GLN A 48 7.81 4.23 10.43
C GLN A 48 9.16 4.08 9.70
N PRO A 49 9.20 3.58 8.47
CA PRO A 49 8.12 2.98 7.68
C PRO A 49 7.91 1.50 7.99
N GLY A 50 6.67 1.04 7.81
CA GLY A 50 6.28 -0.35 7.97
C GLY A 50 5.89 -1.05 6.67
N TRP A 51 5.84 -2.38 6.73
CA TRP A 51 5.51 -3.25 5.62
C TRP A 51 4.73 -4.47 6.11
N ASN A 52 3.73 -4.91 5.33
CA ASN A 52 2.96 -6.12 5.63
C ASN A 52 3.57 -7.34 4.94
N LEU A 53 3.73 -8.43 5.67
CA LEU A 53 4.09 -9.74 5.14
C LEU A 53 2.79 -10.52 4.82
N GLY A 54 2.03 -9.98 3.86
CA GLY A 54 0.71 -10.49 3.49
C GLY A 54 0.73 -11.74 2.62
N ASN A 55 -0.40 -12.43 2.58
CA ASN A 55 -0.66 -13.69 1.88
C ASN A 55 0.36 -14.78 2.24
N THR A 56 0.68 -14.89 3.53
CA THR A 56 1.57 -15.91 4.09
C THR A 56 0.91 -16.57 5.31
N LEU A 57 1.27 -16.18 6.53
CA LEU A 57 0.64 -16.69 7.75
C LEU A 57 -0.82 -16.24 7.94
N ASP A 58 -1.28 -15.30 7.16
CA ASP A 58 -2.70 -14.93 7.04
C ASP A 58 -3.50 -15.84 6.10
N SER A 59 -2.85 -16.75 5.37
CA SER A 59 -3.52 -17.74 4.53
C SER A 59 -4.54 -18.54 5.35
N THR A 60 -5.71 -18.80 4.75
CA THR A 60 -6.78 -19.61 5.36
C THR A 60 -6.66 -21.10 5.07
N GLY A 61 -5.58 -21.53 4.41
CA GLY A 61 -5.28 -22.91 4.08
C GLY A 61 -4.44 -23.62 5.15
N ALA A 62 -3.84 -24.74 4.78
CA ALA A 62 -3.11 -25.62 5.69
C ALA A 62 -1.78 -25.05 6.19
N ASP A 63 -1.20 -24.09 5.47
CA ASP A 63 0.07 -23.45 5.85
C ASP A 63 0.27 -22.09 5.16
N GLU A 64 1.40 -21.45 5.47
CA GLU A 64 1.78 -20.14 4.96
C GLU A 64 2.02 -20.05 3.44
N THR A 65 1.95 -21.19 2.72
CA THR A 65 2.15 -21.25 1.26
C THR A 65 0.86 -21.43 0.48
N SER A 66 -0.25 -21.65 1.16
CA SER A 66 -1.54 -22.02 0.57
C SER A 66 -2.10 -20.97 -0.39
N TRP A 67 -1.67 -19.70 -0.28
CA TRP A 67 -2.05 -18.62 -1.20
C TRP A 67 -0.96 -18.28 -2.22
N GLY A 68 0.00 -19.21 -2.46
CA GLY A 68 0.97 -19.15 -3.54
C GLY A 68 2.26 -18.41 -3.23
N ASN A 69 2.41 -17.81 -2.06
CA ASN A 69 3.70 -17.29 -1.63
C ASN A 69 4.60 -18.43 -1.11
N PRO A 70 5.91 -18.34 -1.25
CA PRO A 70 6.83 -19.30 -0.66
C PRO A 70 6.89 -19.15 0.86
N ARG A 71 7.37 -20.19 1.53
CA ARG A 71 7.66 -20.17 2.97
C ARG A 71 8.54 -18.98 3.34
N ILE A 72 8.18 -18.30 4.43
CA ILE A 72 8.94 -17.14 4.95
C ILE A 72 10.35 -17.59 5.34
N THR A 73 11.35 -16.82 4.94
CA THR A 73 12.76 -17.07 5.25
C THR A 73 13.41 -15.90 5.97
N GLU A 74 14.49 -16.18 6.69
CA GLU A 74 15.33 -15.14 7.29
C GLU A 74 15.88 -14.18 6.24
N ALA A 75 16.29 -14.71 5.08
CA ALA A 75 16.79 -13.92 3.96
C ALA A 75 15.76 -12.89 3.45
N LEU A 76 14.47 -13.22 3.44
CA LEU A 76 13.43 -12.27 3.10
C LEU A 76 13.42 -11.08 4.08
N LEU A 77 13.46 -11.38 5.38
CA LEU A 77 13.43 -10.33 6.41
C LEU A 77 14.70 -9.46 6.40
N ASP A 78 15.87 -10.05 6.10
CA ASP A 78 17.11 -9.31 5.86
C ASP A 78 16.96 -8.34 4.69
N ASN A 79 16.32 -8.78 3.61
CA ASN A 79 16.10 -7.95 2.42
C ASN A 79 15.07 -6.86 2.69
N VAL A 80 13.97 -7.15 3.36
CA VAL A 80 12.98 -6.13 3.78
C VAL A 80 13.64 -5.05 4.64
N LYS A 81 14.49 -5.45 5.60
CA LYS A 81 15.26 -4.48 6.40
C LYS A 81 16.19 -3.63 5.53
N ARG A 82 16.87 -4.21 4.55
CA ARG A 82 17.76 -3.48 3.61
C ARG A 82 16.99 -2.49 2.73
N GLN A 83 15.71 -2.73 2.44
CA GLN A 83 14.86 -1.75 1.75
C GLN A 83 14.60 -0.50 2.61
N GLY A 84 14.89 -0.51 3.89
CA GLY A 84 14.75 0.64 4.79
C GLY A 84 13.53 0.59 5.70
N PHE A 85 12.72 -0.48 5.63
CA PHE A 85 11.61 -0.68 6.56
C PHE A 85 12.13 -0.86 8.00
N LYS A 86 11.37 -0.35 8.95
CA LYS A 86 11.68 -0.39 10.39
C LYS A 86 10.74 -1.30 11.16
N SER A 87 9.59 -1.61 10.57
CA SER A 87 8.62 -2.53 11.16
C SER A 87 7.99 -3.43 10.11
N ILE A 88 7.50 -4.58 10.57
CA ILE A 88 6.60 -5.44 9.81
C ILE A 88 5.29 -5.63 10.57
N ARG A 89 4.19 -5.63 9.85
CA ARG A 89 2.94 -6.24 10.31
C ARG A 89 2.95 -7.67 9.78
N LEU A 90 2.77 -8.60 10.69
CA LEU A 90 2.70 -10.03 10.42
C LEU A 90 1.25 -10.46 10.62
N PRO A 91 0.42 -10.41 9.57
CA PRO A 91 -0.95 -10.89 9.64
C PRO A 91 -0.94 -12.41 9.84
N VAL A 92 -1.79 -12.89 10.78
CA VAL A 92 -1.87 -14.31 11.11
C VAL A 92 -3.33 -14.74 11.22
N THR A 93 -3.72 -15.76 10.45
CA THR A 93 -5.03 -16.40 10.53
C THR A 93 -4.89 -17.69 11.34
N TRP A 94 -5.69 -17.83 12.37
CA TRP A 94 -5.60 -18.92 13.32
C TRP A 94 -6.62 -20.03 13.05
N SER A 95 -7.73 -19.73 12.39
CA SER A 95 -8.91 -20.59 12.24
C SER A 95 -8.61 -21.99 11.72
N ALA A 96 -7.71 -22.15 10.75
CA ALA A 96 -7.29 -23.46 10.22
C ALA A 96 -6.39 -24.24 11.17
N HIS A 97 -5.88 -23.59 12.22
CA HIS A 97 -4.92 -24.13 13.20
C HIS A 97 -5.49 -24.13 14.62
N LEU A 98 -6.82 -24.13 14.75
CA LEU A 98 -7.53 -24.23 16.03
C LEU A 98 -8.23 -25.57 16.15
N ALA A 99 -7.99 -26.26 17.25
CA ALA A 99 -8.81 -27.37 17.66
C ALA A 99 -10.24 -26.92 18.03
N PRO A 100 -11.23 -27.83 18.10
CA PRO A 100 -12.62 -27.46 18.43
C PRO A 100 -12.79 -26.71 19.76
N ASP A 101 -11.91 -26.96 20.72
CA ASP A 101 -11.88 -26.29 22.04
C ASP A 101 -11.18 -24.93 22.01
N GLY A 102 -10.71 -24.45 20.85
CA GLY A 102 -9.97 -23.22 20.69
C GLY A 102 -8.47 -23.31 21.00
N THR A 103 -7.95 -24.51 21.22
CA THR A 103 -6.50 -24.71 21.41
C THR A 103 -5.76 -24.49 20.09
N ILE A 104 -4.73 -23.63 20.12
CA ILE A 104 -3.90 -23.36 18.94
C ILE A 104 -2.94 -24.54 18.71
N GLU A 105 -2.80 -24.99 17.48
CA GLU A 105 -1.80 -25.97 17.08
C GLU A 105 -0.38 -25.49 17.46
N ALA A 106 0.30 -26.28 18.30
CA ALA A 106 1.59 -25.88 18.88
C ALA A 106 2.65 -25.63 17.80
N ALA A 107 2.71 -26.46 16.75
CA ALA A 107 3.66 -26.32 15.65
C ALA A 107 3.45 -25.00 14.88
N TYR A 108 2.19 -24.60 14.66
CA TYR A 108 1.88 -23.36 13.99
C TYR A 108 2.22 -22.13 14.85
N LEU A 109 1.87 -22.16 16.15
CA LEU A 109 2.25 -21.10 17.09
C LEU A 109 3.77 -20.94 17.18
N ASP A 110 4.52 -22.05 17.22
CA ASP A 110 5.99 -22.01 17.24
C ASP A 110 6.55 -21.45 15.93
N ARG A 111 5.93 -21.74 14.79
CA ARG A 111 6.29 -21.12 13.50
C ARG A 111 6.08 -19.61 13.49
N VAL A 112 4.96 -19.12 13.99
CA VAL A 112 4.71 -17.68 14.13
C VAL A 112 5.75 -17.04 15.04
N LYS A 113 6.05 -17.66 16.19
CA LYS A 113 7.09 -17.17 17.12
C LYS A 113 8.48 -17.15 16.48
N GLU A 114 8.80 -18.13 15.65
CA GLU A 114 10.06 -18.19 14.90
C GLU A 114 10.22 -16.99 13.98
N VAL A 115 9.21 -16.69 13.14
CA VAL A 115 9.22 -15.53 12.24
C VAL A 115 9.32 -14.22 13.02
N VAL A 116 8.58 -14.09 14.13
CA VAL A 116 8.67 -12.92 15.02
C VAL A 116 10.09 -12.76 15.57
N ARG A 117 10.73 -13.84 16.05
CA ARG A 117 12.13 -13.77 16.54
C ARG A 117 13.10 -13.34 15.45
N TRP A 118 12.96 -13.88 14.23
CA TRP A 118 13.81 -13.50 13.10
C TRP A 118 13.71 -12.00 12.78
N ALA A 119 12.49 -11.46 12.76
CA ALA A 119 12.28 -10.04 12.52
C ALA A 119 12.86 -9.15 13.64
N LEU A 120 12.60 -9.49 14.90
CA LEU A 120 13.12 -8.78 16.06
C LEU A 120 14.64 -8.81 16.12
N ALA A 121 15.28 -9.94 15.81
CA ALA A 121 16.74 -10.09 15.78
C ALA A 121 17.40 -9.14 14.75
N ARG A 122 16.65 -8.78 13.68
CA ARG A 122 17.08 -7.79 12.68
C ARG A 122 16.78 -6.35 13.08
N GLY A 123 16.27 -6.15 14.28
CA GLY A 123 15.92 -4.83 14.81
C GLY A 123 14.64 -4.24 14.21
N LEU A 124 13.82 -5.04 13.50
CA LEU A 124 12.49 -4.64 13.09
C LEU A 124 11.55 -4.63 14.30
N SER A 125 10.61 -3.69 14.35
CA SER A 125 9.42 -3.84 15.20
C SER A 125 8.42 -4.76 14.50
N VAL A 126 7.65 -5.53 15.29
CA VAL A 126 6.69 -6.50 14.76
C VAL A 126 5.32 -6.23 15.34
N MET A 127 4.28 -6.29 14.51
CA MET A 127 2.89 -6.25 14.92
C MET A 127 2.22 -7.56 14.48
N VAL A 128 1.67 -8.32 15.44
CA VAL A 128 0.96 -9.59 15.20
C VAL A 128 -0.51 -9.44 15.56
N ASN A 129 -1.40 -10.10 14.81
CA ASN A 129 -2.84 -9.99 15.01
C ASN A 129 -3.60 -11.32 14.89
N ILE A 130 -4.92 -11.24 15.02
CA ILE A 130 -5.90 -12.19 14.51
C ILE A 130 -6.42 -11.60 13.19
N HIS A 131 -6.17 -12.29 12.04
CA HIS A 131 -6.37 -11.66 10.73
C HIS A 131 -7.69 -12.08 10.08
N HIS A 132 -7.71 -13.06 9.20
CA HIS A 132 -8.93 -13.44 8.47
C HIS A 132 -9.96 -14.19 9.32
N ASP A 133 -9.65 -14.54 10.54
CA ASP A 133 -10.62 -14.97 11.54
C ASP A 133 -11.78 -13.97 11.68
N SER A 134 -11.53 -12.69 11.39
CA SER A 134 -12.53 -11.61 11.42
C SER A 134 -13.75 -11.92 10.57
N TRP A 135 -13.56 -12.45 9.35
CA TRP A 135 -14.66 -12.79 8.46
C TRP A 135 -14.98 -14.29 8.42
N GLN A 136 -14.10 -15.14 8.95
CA GLN A 136 -14.35 -16.60 8.98
C GLN A 136 -15.27 -17.03 10.11
N TRP A 137 -15.15 -16.44 11.31
CA TRP A 137 -15.95 -16.81 12.45
C TRP A 137 -16.30 -15.68 13.41
N ILE A 138 -15.44 -14.65 13.56
CA ILE A 138 -15.73 -13.52 14.46
C ILE A 138 -16.95 -12.74 13.98
N ASN A 139 -17.15 -12.65 12.66
CA ASN A 139 -18.30 -11.97 12.05
C ASN A 139 -19.65 -12.60 12.43
N THR A 140 -19.68 -13.81 12.96
CA THR A 140 -20.92 -14.49 13.42
C THR A 140 -21.35 -14.06 14.83
N MET A 141 -20.60 -13.18 15.49
CA MET A 141 -20.86 -12.74 16.86
C MET A 141 -22.29 -12.17 17.12
N PRO A 142 -22.99 -11.52 16.18
CA PRO A 142 -24.39 -11.14 16.38
C PRO A 142 -25.32 -12.33 16.65
N ALA A 143 -25.04 -13.49 16.07
CA ALA A 143 -25.83 -14.71 16.24
C ALA A 143 -25.33 -15.58 17.40
N ASP A 144 -24.01 -15.60 17.67
CA ASP A 144 -23.40 -16.38 18.76
C ASP A 144 -22.35 -15.56 19.52
N ARG A 145 -22.82 -14.56 20.26
CA ARG A 145 -21.94 -13.67 21.04
C ARG A 145 -21.09 -14.43 22.05
N THR A 146 -21.70 -15.37 22.77
CA THR A 146 -21.03 -16.11 23.85
C THR A 146 -19.95 -17.06 23.29
N GLY A 147 -20.26 -17.81 22.25
CA GLY A 147 -19.30 -18.75 21.63
C GLY A 147 -18.14 -18.03 20.97
N VAL A 148 -18.42 -16.96 20.21
CA VAL A 148 -17.38 -16.16 19.55
C VAL A 148 -16.46 -15.50 20.58
N LEU A 149 -17.02 -14.86 21.62
CA LEU A 149 -16.21 -14.23 22.67
C LEU A 149 -15.37 -15.25 23.45
N SER A 150 -15.95 -16.42 23.77
CA SER A 150 -15.22 -17.49 24.44
C SER A 150 -14.02 -17.96 23.60
N ARG A 151 -14.23 -18.20 22.31
CA ARG A 151 -13.18 -18.61 21.37
C ARG A 151 -12.11 -17.53 21.21
N PHE A 152 -12.51 -16.28 21.02
CA PHE A 152 -11.60 -15.12 20.93
C PHE A 152 -10.73 -15.01 22.18
N ASN A 153 -11.33 -15.14 23.36
CA ASN A 153 -10.62 -15.09 24.62
C ASN A 153 -9.66 -16.26 24.81
N ALA A 154 -10.03 -17.46 24.38
CA ALA A 154 -9.14 -18.63 24.41
C ALA A 154 -7.91 -18.43 23.53
N VAL A 155 -8.09 -17.91 22.32
CA VAL A 155 -6.98 -17.58 21.41
C VAL A 155 -6.07 -16.52 22.02
N TRP A 156 -6.61 -15.39 22.48
CA TRP A 156 -5.79 -14.31 23.05
C TRP A 156 -5.10 -14.72 24.37
N THR A 157 -5.70 -15.59 25.16
CA THR A 157 -5.05 -16.13 26.37
C THR A 157 -3.78 -16.90 26.02
N GLN A 158 -3.84 -17.75 25.00
CA GLN A 158 -2.68 -18.52 24.52
C GLN A 158 -1.63 -17.63 23.88
N LEU A 159 -2.04 -16.67 23.03
CA LEU A 159 -1.12 -15.72 22.40
C LEU A 159 -0.45 -14.82 23.43
N SER A 160 -1.19 -14.36 24.42
CA SER A 160 -0.63 -13.53 25.49
C SER A 160 0.41 -14.29 26.30
N ALA A 161 0.18 -15.54 26.62
CA ALA A 161 1.15 -16.40 27.29
C ALA A 161 2.38 -16.64 26.42
N ALA A 162 2.19 -16.95 25.12
CA ALA A 162 3.25 -17.25 24.18
C ALA A 162 4.18 -16.05 23.91
N PHE A 163 3.64 -14.83 23.94
CA PHE A 163 4.39 -13.59 23.66
C PHE A 163 4.78 -12.78 24.90
N ARG A 164 4.45 -13.26 26.09
CA ARG A 164 4.65 -12.55 27.37
C ARG A 164 6.05 -11.98 27.55
N ASP A 165 7.06 -12.76 27.23
CA ASP A 165 8.46 -12.44 27.48
C ASP A 165 9.17 -11.80 26.27
N PHE A 166 8.46 -11.59 25.16
CA PHE A 166 9.00 -10.87 24.01
C PHE A 166 9.16 -9.39 24.34
N GLY A 167 10.26 -8.78 23.88
CA GLY A 167 10.58 -7.37 24.16
C GLY A 167 9.59 -6.35 23.59
N PRO A 168 9.77 -5.07 23.91
CA PRO A 168 8.79 -4.01 23.62
C PRO A 168 8.66 -3.68 22.11
N LYS A 169 9.53 -4.19 21.26
CA LYS A 169 9.37 -4.06 19.80
C LYS A 169 8.29 -4.98 19.20
N LEU A 170 7.74 -5.90 19.97
CA LEU A 170 6.54 -6.63 19.60
C LEU A 170 5.31 -5.90 20.10
N SER A 171 4.38 -5.59 19.22
CA SER A 171 3.03 -5.10 19.50
C SER A 171 1.99 -6.14 19.08
N LEU A 172 0.79 -6.07 19.67
CA LEU A 172 -0.32 -6.95 19.36
C LEU A 172 -1.50 -6.11 18.90
N GLU A 173 -2.15 -6.53 17.81
CA GLU A 173 -3.36 -5.92 17.24
C GLU A 173 -4.54 -6.85 17.47
N SER A 174 -5.66 -6.33 18.00
CA SER A 174 -6.75 -7.16 18.52
C SER A 174 -7.41 -8.04 17.46
N VAL A 175 -7.77 -7.46 16.33
CA VAL A 175 -8.41 -8.14 15.21
C VAL A 175 -8.29 -7.30 13.93
N ASN A 176 -8.08 -7.95 12.79
CA ASN A 176 -8.05 -7.32 11.48
C ASN A 176 -9.47 -7.03 10.97
N GLU A 177 -9.70 -5.84 10.41
CA GLU A 177 -10.91 -5.46 9.65
C GLU A 177 -12.20 -6.04 10.22
N PRO A 178 -12.51 -5.77 11.52
CA PRO A 178 -13.66 -6.34 12.19
C PRO A 178 -14.95 -6.00 11.46
N GLN A 179 -15.78 -7.02 11.23
CA GLN A 179 -17.08 -6.93 10.59
C GLN A 179 -18.04 -7.93 11.22
N PHE A 180 -19.34 -7.67 11.13
CA PHE A 180 -20.35 -8.50 11.77
C PHE A 180 -21.52 -8.78 10.82
N ALA A 181 -21.73 -10.05 10.50
CA ALA A 181 -22.79 -10.48 9.58
C ALA A 181 -24.14 -10.49 10.30
N ASN A 182 -25.19 -10.07 9.59
CA ASN A 182 -26.58 -10.09 10.09
C ASN A 182 -26.77 -9.30 11.43
N SER A 183 -25.99 -8.24 11.62
CA SER A 183 -26.16 -7.34 12.74
C SER A 183 -27.48 -6.55 12.64
N SER A 184 -27.94 -5.99 13.75
CA SER A 184 -29.07 -5.05 13.77
C SER A 184 -28.67 -3.63 13.36
N GLY A 185 -27.44 -3.42 12.89
CA GLY A 185 -26.89 -2.17 12.40
C GLY A 185 -25.63 -1.70 13.14
N GLN A 186 -25.07 -0.58 12.68
CA GLN A 186 -23.76 -0.07 13.09
C GLN A 186 -23.59 0.08 14.61
N ALA A 187 -24.65 0.45 15.34
CA ALA A 187 -24.57 0.61 16.78
C ALA A 187 -24.26 -0.71 17.50
N GLN A 188 -24.86 -1.82 17.05
CA GLN A 188 -24.56 -3.15 17.57
C GLN A 188 -23.13 -3.56 17.17
N GLU A 189 -22.71 -3.32 15.94
CA GLU A 189 -21.37 -3.66 15.47
C GLU A 189 -20.28 -2.96 16.29
N ILE A 190 -20.47 -1.66 16.57
CA ILE A 190 -19.58 -0.89 17.44
C ILE A 190 -19.55 -1.49 18.85
N GLN A 191 -20.70 -1.88 19.41
CA GLN A 191 -20.75 -2.49 20.73
C GLN A 191 -19.99 -3.82 20.78
N LEU A 192 -20.16 -4.68 19.80
CA LEU A 192 -19.48 -5.97 19.71
C LEU A 192 -17.97 -5.79 19.55
N LEU A 193 -17.52 -4.86 18.70
CA LEU A 193 -16.10 -4.55 18.57
C LEU A 193 -15.51 -4.00 19.88
N ASN A 194 -16.23 -3.11 20.55
CA ASN A 194 -15.80 -2.57 21.85
C ASN A 194 -15.60 -3.68 22.88
N GLU A 195 -16.46 -4.70 22.86
CA GLU A 195 -16.34 -5.87 23.73
C GLU A 195 -15.09 -6.72 23.41
N LEU A 196 -14.83 -6.98 22.13
CA LEU A 196 -13.62 -7.68 21.67
C LEU A 196 -12.35 -6.92 22.08
N ASN A 197 -12.29 -5.61 21.78
CA ASN A 197 -11.14 -4.77 22.11
C ASN A 197 -10.88 -4.69 23.62
N ALA A 198 -11.93 -4.54 24.44
CA ALA A 198 -11.79 -4.52 25.89
C ALA A 198 -11.30 -5.86 26.43
N SER A 199 -11.89 -6.98 25.98
CA SER A 199 -11.50 -8.32 26.39
C SER A 199 -10.05 -8.61 25.99
N PHE A 200 -9.65 -8.31 24.75
CA PHE A 200 -8.27 -8.42 24.30
C PHE A 200 -7.29 -7.68 25.21
N ARG A 201 -7.54 -6.39 25.43
CA ARG A 201 -6.67 -5.57 26.30
C ARG A 201 -6.56 -6.15 27.70
N ASP A 202 -7.66 -6.58 28.29
CA ASP A 202 -7.69 -7.10 29.64
C ASP A 202 -6.95 -8.44 29.78
N ILE A 203 -7.11 -9.33 28.80
CA ILE A 203 -6.39 -10.62 28.74
C ILE A 203 -4.89 -10.37 28.64
N VAL A 204 -4.46 -9.50 27.70
CA VAL A 204 -3.04 -9.23 27.52
C VAL A 204 -2.44 -8.58 28.78
N ARG A 205 -3.09 -7.58 29.36
CA ARG A 205 -2.58 -6.90 30.57
C ARG A 205 -2.47 -7.86 31.76
N ARG A 206 -3.49 -8.70 32.00
CA ARG A 206 -3.49 -9.67 33.10
C ARG A 206 -2.44 -10.79 32.94
N SER A 207 -1.97 -11.07 31.75
CA SER A 207 -0.91 -12.07 31.53
C SER A 207 0.45 -11.65 32.14
N GLY A 208 0.64 -10.36 32.45
CA GLY A 208 1.82 -9.83 33.10
C GLY A 208 3.09 -9.83 32.24
N GLY A 209 4.26 -9.79 32.87
CA GLY A 209 5.54 -9.71 32.16
C GLY A 209 5.60 -8.45 31.27
N ASN A 210 6.20 -8.55 30.10
CA ASN A 210 6.27 -7.42 29.15
C ASN A 210 4.88 -7.00 28.60
N ASN A 211 3.88 -7.86 28.73
CA ASN A 211 2.51 -7.55 28.30
C ASN A 211 1.81 -6.50 29.17
N ALA A 212 2.28 -6.29 30.41
CA ALA A 212 1.76 -5.26 31.30
C ALA A 212 1.82 -3.84 30.66
N ASN A 213 2.88 -3.59 29.87
CA ASN A 213 3.12 -2.29 29.22
C ASN A 213 3.30 -2.38 27.71
N ARG A 214 3.02 -3.54 27.09
CA ARG A 214 3.12 -3.73 25.64
C ARG A 214 2.21 -2.77 24.90
N LEU A 215 2.67 -2.21 23.77
CA LEU A 215 1.82 -1.49 22.85
C LEU A 215 0.73 -2.42 22.30
N LEU A 216 -0.53 -2.08 22.52
CA LEU A 216 -1.69 -2.76 21.97
C LEU A 216 -2.35 -1.87 20.93
N VAL A 217 -2.79 -2.48 19.84
CA VAL A 217 -3.34 -1.79 18.68
C VAL A 217 -4.80 -2.18 18.52
N LEU A 218 -5.68 -1.19 18.51
CA LEU A 218 -7.13 -1.37 18.42
C LEU A 218 -7.65 -0.83 17.09
N PRO A 219 -8.39 -1.63 16.29
CA PRO A 219 -9.00 -1.17 15.05
C PRO A 219 -10.29 -0.41 15.28
N THR A 220 -10.61 0.50 14.36
CA THR A 220 -11.99 0.94 14.13
C THR A 220 -12.80 -0.18 13.48
N LEU A 221 -14.13 -0.10 13.52
CA LEU A 221 -14.98 -1.02 12.77
C LEU A 221 -14.65 -0.92 11.27
N HIS A 222 -14.46 -2.07 10.61
CA HIS A 222 -13.98 -2.19 9.21
C HIS A 222 -12.62 -1.53 8.95
N THR A 223 -11.87 -1.18 10.01
CA THR A 223 -10.69 -0.30 9.90
C THR A 223 -10.95 1.01 9.14
N SER A 224 -12.22 1.44 9.06
CA SER A 224 -12.65 2.65 8.39
C SER A 224 -12.36 3.91 9.23
N ALA A 225 -12.13 5.04 8.55
CA ALA A 225 -12.05 6.37 9.17
C ALA A 225 -13.35 7.18 9.09
N ASP A 226 -14.50 6.54 8.92
CA ASP A 226 -15.78 7.22 8.97
C ASP A 226 -16.00 7.83 10.37
N GLN A 227 -16.51 9.07 10.40
CA GLN A 227 -16.54 9.86 11.64
C GLN A 227 -17.17 9.12 12.82
N PRO A 228 -18.33 8.44 12.69
CA PRO A 228 -18.92 7.70 13.83
C PRO A 228 -18.01 6.58 14.35
N LEU A 229 -17.22 5.97 13.47
CA LEU A 229 -16.37 4.82 13.81
C LEU A 229 -15.08 5.25 14.51
N VAL A 230 -14.46 6.36 14.04
CA VAL A 230 -13.30 6.92 14.74
C VAL A 230 -13.68 7.50 16.10
N ASP A 231 -14.86 8.15 16.20
CA ASP A 231 -15.36 8.67 17.47
C ASP A 231 -15.67 7.55 18.47
N ALA A 232 -16.27 6.45 18.01
CA ALA A 232 -16.55 5.28 18.85
C ALA A 232 -15.28 4.68 19.45
N LEU A 233 -14.24 4.45 18.63
CA LEU A 233 -12.97 3.94 19.13
C LEU A 233 -12.26 4.96 20.05
N ALA A 234 -12.27 6.24 19.72
CA ALA A 234 -11.66 7.28 20.56
C ALA A 234 -12.31 7.33 21.95
N ASN A 235 -13.63 7.25 22.02
CA ASN A 235 -14.37 7.17 23.28
C ASN A 235 -14.05 5.89 24.07
N GLN A 236 -13.96 4.74 23.38
CA GLN A 236 -13.54 3.48 24.01
C GLN A 236 -12.14 3.59 24.61
N MET A 237 -11.16 4.08 23.84
CA MET A 237 -9.77 4.21 24.30
C MET A 237 -9.65 5.15 25.50
N GLN A 238 -10.42 6.23 25.50
CA GLN A 238 -10.51 7.13 26.66
C GLN A 238 -11.05 6.40 27.90
N GLY A 239 -12.12 5.61 27.75
CA GLY A 239 -12.69 4.82 28.84
C GLY A 239 -11.78 3.71 29.36
N LEU A 240 -10.97 3.11 28.50
CA LEU A 240 -9.97 2.08 28.88
C LEU A 240 -8.82 2.66 29.69
N ASN A 241 -8.54 3.96 29.57
CA ASN A 241 -7.50 4.69 30.31
C ASN A 241 -6.14 3.96 30.35
N ASP A 242 -5.69 3.47 29.20
CA ASP A 242 -4.45 2.72 29.05
C ASP A 242 -3.49 3.52 28.15
N PRO A 243 -2.34 4.00 28.68
CA PRO A 243 -1.41 4.87 27.94
C PRO A 243 -0.63 4.15 26.83
N ASN A 244 -0.70 2.82 26.77
CA ASN A 244 0.01 2.00 25.80
C ASN A 244 -0.93 1.43 24.73
N LEU A 245 -1.90 2.23 24.29
CA LEU A 245 -2.78 1.92 23.17
C LEU A 245 -2.42 2.74 21.93
N ALA A 246 -2.62 2.15 20.75
CA ALA A 246 -2.62 2.81 19.45
C ALA A 246 -3.90 2.46 18.70
N ALA A 247 -4.39 3.38 17.88
CA ALA A 247 -5.48 3.09 16.94
C ALA A 247 -4.93 2.58 15.61
N THR A 248 -5.68 1.72 14.91
CA THR A 248 -5.37 1.33 13.53
C THR A 248 -6.56 1.52 12.61
N VAL A 249 -6.24 1.96 11.39
CA VAL A 249 -7.15 2.12 10.26
C VAL A 249 -6.46 1.62 9.00
N HIS A 250 -7.23 1.31 7.93
CA HIS A 250 -6.71 0.91 6.61
C HIS A 250 -7.19 1.88 5.54
N TYR A 251 -6.37 2.14 4.50
CA TYR A 251 -6.74 3.03 3.42
C TYR A 251 -6.24 2.54 2.06
N TYR A 252 -7.17 2.22 1.18
CA TYR A 252 -6.88 1.72 -0.16
C TYR A 252 -7.27 2.70 -1.28
N GLY A 253 -7.39 3.99 -0.96
CA GLY A 253 -7.74 5.05 -1.89
C GLY A 253 -9.24 5.20 -2.14
N TYR A 254 -9.61 6.32 -2.78
CA TYR A 254 -10.97 6.56 -3.27
C TYR A 254 -11.39 5.43 -4.22
N TRP A 255 -12.44 4.70 -3.88
CA TRP A 255 -12.79 3.43 -4.52
C TRP A 255 -12.89 3.51 -6.05
N PRO A 256 -13.57 4.50 -6.67
CA PRO A 256 -13.65 4.59 -8.12
C PRO A 256 -12.29 4.70 -8.80
N PHE A 257 -11.35 5.45 -8.22
CA PHE A 257 -9.96 5.53 -8.67
C PHE A 257 -9.20 4.24 -8.37
N SER A 258 -9.33 3.73 -7.15
CA SER A 258 -8.53 2.62 -6.65
C SER A 258 -8.72 1.29 -7.40
N VAL A 259 -9.89 1.11 -8.06
CA VAL A 259 -10.19 -0.07 -8.90
C VAL A 259 -10.45 0.28 -10.36
N ASN A 260 -10.28 1.54 -10.75
CA ASN A 260 -10.58 2.06 -12.09
C ASN A 260 -12.01 1.67 -12.53
N ILE A 261 -13.01 2.22 -11.85
CA ILE A 261 -14.43 2.11 -12.17
C ILE A 261 -15.06 3.50 -12.26
N ALA A 262 -16.25 3.61 -12.82
CA ALA A 262 -17.02 4.85 -12.90
C ALA A 262 -16.28 6.04 -13.54
N GLY A 263 -15.31 5.75 -14.42
CA GLY A 263 -14.46 6.77 -15.05
C GLY A 263 -13.32 7.27 -14.16
N GLY A 264 -13.12 6.69 -12.99
CA GLY A 264 -12.08 7.03 -12.03
C GLY A 264 -10.67 6.61 -12.47
N THR A 265 -10.21 7.12 -13.61
CA THR A 265 -8.90 6.76 -14.18
C THR A 265 -7.76 7.62 -13.64
N ARG A 266 -8.07 8.78 -13.02
CA ARG A 266 -7.07 9.75 -12.58
C ARG A 266 -7.13 10.00 -11.07
N TYR A 267 -5.96 10.25 -10.49
CA TYR A 267 -5.83 10.76 -9.13
C TYR A 267 -6.14 12.27 -9.12
N ASP A 268 -7.40 12.58 -9.31
CA ASP A 268 -7.96 13.93 -9.42
C ASP A 268 -8.27 14.58 -8.05
N ALA A 269 -8.88 15.75 -8.08
CA ALA A 269 -9.24 16.48 -6.86
C ALA A 269 -10.21 15.69 -5.96
N THR A 270 -11.10 14.86 -6.52
CA THR A 270 -12.01 14.02 -5.75
C THR A 270 -11.25 12.97 -4.95
N ALA A 271 -10.34 12.24 -5.62
CA ALA A 271 -9.51 11.23 -4.97
C ALA A 271 -8.51 11.85 -3.97
N GLN A 272 -8.01 13.09 -4.24
CA GLN A 272 -7.15 13.83 -3.32
C GLN A 272 -7.91 14.28 -2.07
N ASN A 273 -9.12 14.80 -2.23
CA ASN A 273 -9.96 15.24 -1.11
C ASN A 273 -10.43 14.07 -0.25
N ASP A 274 -10.70 12.91 -0.85
CA ASP A 274 -11.01 11.68 -0.11
C ASP A 274 -9.83 11.31 0.81
N LEU A 275 -8.61 11.26 0.27
CA LEU A 275 -7.41 10.99 1.04
C LEU A 275 -7.22 11.99 2.19
N THR A 276 -7.25 13.28 1.89
CA THR A 276 -7.00 14.31 2.91
C THR A 276 -8.08 14.28 3.99
N GLY A 277 -9.35 14.14 3.61
CA GLY A 277 -10.47 14.03 4.55
C GLY A 277 -10.37 12.79 5.44
N TYR A 278 -9.95 11.66 4.89
CA TYR A 278 -9.69 10.43 5.65
C TYR A 278 -8.64 10.66 6.75
N PHE A 279 -7.47 11.16 6.37
CA PHE A 279 -6.37 11.39 7.31
C PHE A 279 -6.67 12.51 8.32
N ASP A 280 -7.46 13.53 7.93
CA ASP A 280 -7.87 14.60 8.83
C ASP A 280 -8.81 14.10 9.93
N ARG A 281 -9.78 13.25 9.60
CA ARG A 281 -10.64 12.63 10.60
C ARG A 281 -9.84 11.82 11.61
N VAL A 282 -8.94 10.97 11.12
CA VAL A 282 -8.06 10.14 11.96
C VAL A 282 -7.16 11.00 12.85
N TYR A 283 -6.52 12.02 12.29
CA TYR A 283 -5.68 12.95 13.04
C TYR A 283 -6.45 13.65 14.16
N ASN A 284 -7.62 14.18 13.87
CA ASN A 284 -8.44 14.94 14.83
C ASN A 284 -9.00 14.02 15.93
N ALA A 285 -9.38 12.79 15.59
CA ALA A 285 -9.91 11.85 16.56
C ALA A 285 -8.85 11.34 17.54
N PHE A 286 -7.62 11.11 17.08
CA PHE A 286 -6.58 10.40 17.82
C PHE A 286 -5.30 11.23 18.01
N VAL A 287 -4.54 11.52 16.95
CA VAL A 287 -3.18 12.08 17.05
C VAL A 287 -3.17 13.44 17.74
N ALA A 288 -4.14 14.30 17.43
CA ALA A 288 -4.30 15.61 18.06
C ALA A 288 -4.59 15.52 19.57
N LYS A 289 -5.05 14.35 20.03
CA LYS A 289 -5.35 14.05 21.46
C LYS A 289 -4.26 13.20 22.13
N GLY A 290 -3.12 12.99 21.45
CA GLY A 290 -1.98 12.24 22.00
C GLY A 290 -2.09 10.72 21.88
N VAL A 291 -3.06 10.19 21.10
CA VAL A 291 -3.18 8.77 20.79
C VAL A 291 -2.49 8.47 19.47
N PRO A 292 -1.48 7.59 19.43
CA PRO A 292 -0.79 7.25 18.19
C PRO A 292 -1.67 6.44 17.24
N VAL A 293 -1.43 6.60 15.94
CA VAL A 293 -2.15 5.89 14.88
C VAL A 293 -1.18 5.14 13.98
N ILE A 294 -1.55 3.91 13.65
CA ILE A 294 -0.92 3.09 12.62
C ILE A 294 -1.94 2.93 11.47
N LEU A 295 -1.56 3.38 10.27
CA LEU A 295 -2.22 2.96 9.05
C LEU A 295 -1.74 1.54 8.76
N GLY A 296 -2.47 0.54 9.29
CA GLY A 296 -2.07 -0.86 9.33
C GLY A 296 -1.91 -1.47 7.95
N GLU A 297 -2.72 -1.00 6.99
CA GLU A 297 -2.59 -1.34 5.58
C GLU A 297 -2.85 -0.11 4.72
N TYR A 298 -2.09 0.01 3.63
CA TYR A 298 -2.38 0.96 2.57
C TYR A 298 -1.89 0.46 1.22
N GLY A 299 -2.61 0.86 0.18
CA GLY A 299 -2.34 0.49 -1.20
C GLY A 299 -3.43 1.01 -2.12
N LEU A 300 -3.64 0.33 -3.23
CA LEU A 300 -4.78 0.51 -4.14
C LEU A 300 -5.47 -0.84 -4.33
N LEU A 301 -6.79 -0.90 -4.18
CA LEU A 301 -7.55 -2.17 -4.22
C LEU A 301 -7.38 -2.93 -5.54
N GLY A 302 -7.26 -2.21 -6.67
CA GLY A 302 -7.03 -2.82 -7.96
C GLY A 302 -5.75 -3.65 -8.06
N PHE A 303 -4.78 -3.42 -7.15
CA PHE A 303 -3.53 -4.17 -7.11
C PHE A 303 -3.70 -5.64 -6.73
N ASP A 304 -4.77 -6.01 -6.06
CA ASP A 304 -5.07 -7.41 -5.77
C ASP A 304 -5.28 -8.24 -7.04
N ARG A 305 -5.65 -7.59 -8.14
CA ARG A 305 -5.77 -8.24 -9.46
C ARG A 305 -4.50 -8.07 -10.27
N HIS A 306 -4.10 -6.82 -10.49
CA HIS A 306 -2.89 -6.49 -11.24
C HIS A 306 -2.42 -5.07 -10.90
N THR A 307 -1.13 -4.89 -10.67
CA THR A 307 -0.56 -3.56 -10.34
C THR A 307 -0.64 -2.55 -11.50
N GLY A 308 -0.97 -3.00 -12.71
CA GLY A 308 -1.26 -2.17 -13.88
C GLY A 308 -2.70 -1.72 -14.03
N THR A 309 -3.62 -2.11 -13.13
CA THR A 309 -5.02 -1.63 -13.10
C THR A 309 -5.10 -0.11 -13.05
N ILE A 310 -4.17 0.51 -12.35
CA ILE A 310 -4.03 1.97 -12.28
C ILE A 310 -2.81 2.39 -13.10
N GLU A 311 -2.99 3.41 -13.92
CA GLU A 311 -1.94 3.97 -14.77
C GLU A 311 -0.73 4.44 -13.93
N GLN A 312 0.49 4.32 -14.50
CA GLN A 312 1.75 4.51 -13.76
C GLN A 312 1.86 5.89 -13.10
N GLY A 313 1.67 6.96 -13.86
CA GLY A 313 1.76 8.31 -13.32
C GLY A 313 0.70 8.58 -12.25
N GLU A 314 -0.49 8.02 -12.42
CA GLU A 314 -1.60 8.23 -11.48
C GLU A 314 -1.33 7.55 -10.13
N LYS A 315 -0.82 6.30 -10.14
CA LYS A 315 -0.44 5.63 -8.89
C LYS A 315 0.76 6.31 -8.20
N LEU A 316 1.76 6.79 -8.96
CA LEU A 316 2.90 7.52 -8.38
C LEU A 316 2.45 8.80 -7.67
N LYS A 317 1.50 9.57 -8.25
CA LYS A 317 0.91 10.74 -7.59
C LYS A 317 0.20 10.39 -6.29
N PHE A 318 -0.58 9.30 -6.29
CA PHE A 318 -1.27 8.82 -5.10
C PHE A 318 -0.30 8.48 -3.96
N PHE A 319 0.72 7.67 -4.22
CA PHE A 319 1.68 7.26 -3.19
C PHE A 319 2.58 8.42 -2.72
N GLU A 320 2.90 9.38 -3.59
CA GLU A 320 3.58 10.60 -3.20
C GLU A 320 2.76 11.41 -2.19
N HIS A 321 1.48 11.63 -2.52
CA HIS A 321 0.57 12.41 -1.67
C HIS A 321 0.27 11.70 -0.35
N LEU A 322 -0.04 10.39 -0.39
CA LEU A 322 -0.31 9.59 0.81
C LEU A 322 0.86 9.65 1.78
N GLY A 323 2.08 9.34 1.32
CA GLY A 323 3.25 9.34 2.19
C GLY A 323 3.56 10.71 2.78
N HIS A 324 3.39 11.78 1.99
CA HIS A 324 3.52 13.15 2.49
C HIS A 324 2.47 13.47 3.55
N TYR A 325 1.19 13.18 3.26
CA TYR A 325 0.09 13.59 4.13
C TYR A 325 0.09 12.79 5.44
N ALA A 326 0.36 11.48 5.37
CA ALA A 326 0.54 10.64 6.57
C ALA A 326 1.66 11.17 7.47
N ARG A 327 2.82 11.53 6.88
CA ARG A 327 3.93 12.14 7.64
C ARG A 327 3.55 13.47 8.28
N THR A 328 2.82 14.34 7.56
CA THR A 328 2.33 15.62 8.09
C THR A 328 1.38 15.42 9.27
N LYS A 329 0.57 14.37 9.22
CA LYS A 329 -0.36 13.98 10.29
C LYS A 329 0.27 13.07 11.36
N LYS A 330 1.57 12.78 11.27
CA LYS A 330 2.31 11.90 12.21
C LYS A 330 1.68 10.50 12.34
N ILE A 331 1.16 9.97 11.25
CA ILE A 331 0.56 8.63 11.16
C ILE A 331 1.64 7.68 10.61
N THR A 332 1.91 6.61 11.32
CA THR A 332 2.81 5.53 10.87
C THR A 332 2.10 4.68 9.83
N THR A 333 2.77 4.34 8.73
CA THR A 333 2.18 3.63 7.60
C THR A 333 2.84 2.28 7.37
N MET A 334 2.04 1.23 7.07
CA MET A 334 2.50 -0.11 6.74
C MET A 334 1.98 -0.52 5.37
N LEU A 335 2.87 -0.54 4.37
CA LEU A 335 2.53 -0.90 2.98
C LEU A 335 1.97 -2.31 2.93
N TRP A 336 0.77 -2.50 2.35
CA TRP A 336 0.27 -3.83 2.07
C TRP A 336 1.03 -4.46 0.91
N ASP A 337 1.53 -5.67 1.13
CA ASP A 337 2.24 -6.43 0.10
C ASP A 337 1.93 -7.92 0.25
N ASN A 338 1.09 -8.43 -0.63
CA ASN A 338 0.75 -9.85 -0.74
C ASN A 338 1.71 -10.65 -1.65
N GLY A 339 2.88 -10.09 -1.99
CA GLY A 339 3.82 -10.59 -2.99
C GLY A 339 3.73 -9.85 -4.33
N GLN A 340 2.80 -8.89 -4.44
CA GLN A 340 2.59 -8.11 -5.67
C GLN A 340 3.68 -7.05 -5.91
N HIS A 341 4.33 -6.56 -4.86
CA HIS A 341 5.32 -5.50 -4.93
C HIS A 341 6.75 -6.03 -4.81
N PHE A 342 7.09 -6.63 -3.68
CA PHE A 342 8.44 -7.12 -3.39
C PHE A 342 8.51 -8.65 -3.53
N GLY A 343 9.31 -9.13 -4.46
CA GLY A 343 9.45 -10.56 -4.74
C GLY A 343 10.00 -11.33 -3.56
N ARG A 344 9.25 -12.35 -3.11
CA ARG A 344 9.55 -13.14 -1.90
C ARG A 344 10.85 -13.97 -2.01
N THR A 345 11.27 -14.28 -3.24
CA THR A 345 12.49 -15.06 -3.54
C THR A 345 13.50 -14.27 -4.38
N SER A 346 13.04 -13.42 -5.29
CA SER A 346 13.93 -12.57 -6.10
C SER A 346 14.53 -11.41 -5.31
N PHE A 347 13.86 -10.98 -4.23
CA PHE A 347 14.20 -9.80 -3.43
C PHE A 347 14.33 -8.52 -4.27
N GLN A 348 13.53 -8.44 -5.32
CA GLN A 348 13.46 -7.29 -6.23
C GLN A 348 12.04 -6.70 -6.22
N TRP A 349 11.95 -5.39 -6.36
CA TRP A 349 10.68 -4.71 -6.58
C TRP A 349 10.22 -4.95 -8.03
N LYS A 350 8.95 -5.34 -8.20
CA LYS A 350 8.35 -5.50 -9.54
C LYS A 350 8.15 -4.15 -10.24
N ASP A 351 7.94 -3.10 -9.46
CA ASP A 351 7.84 -1.71 -9.92
C ASP A 351 8.85 -0.85 -9.13
N PRO A 352 10.11 -0.73 -9.61
CA PRO A 352 11.14 0.04 -8.94
C PRO A 352 10.83 1.54 -8.84
N ASP A 353 10.08 2.11 -9.79
CA ASP A 353 9.71 3.52 -9.79
C ASP A 353 8.67 3.81 -8.71
N LEU A 354 7.69 2.91 -8.55
CA LEU A 354 6.73 2.98 -7.44
C LEU A 354 7.45 2.90 -6.09
N TYR A 355 8.38 1.96 -5.94
CA TYR A 355 9.14 1.85 -4.70
C TYR A 355 9.99 3.10 -4.44
N ALA A 356 10.65 3.65 -5.45
CA ALA A 356 11.43 4.87 -5.32
C ALA A 356 10.54 6.04 -4.84
N GLN A 357 9.32 6.14 -5.37
CA GLN A 357 8.34 7.15 -4.97
C GLN A 357 7.89 6.96 -3.52
N ILE A 358 7.52 5.72 -3.13
CA ILE A 358 7.15 5.39 -1.75
C ILE A 358 8.29 5.72 -0.79
N ARG A 359 9.51 5.28 -1.10
CA ARG A 359 10.70 5.51 -0.27
C ARG A 359 11.01 7.00 -0.11
N SER A 360 10.93 7.78 -1.20
CA SER A 360 11.14 9.23 -1.17
C SER A 360 10.12 9.92 -0.27
N SER A 361 8.85 9.49 -0.32
CA SER A 361 7.76 10.09 0.45
C SER A 361 7.92 9.95 1.97
N TRP A 362 8.75 9.01 2.45
CA TRP A 362 9.03 8.86 3.89
C TRP A 362 9.70 10.08 4.50
N THR A 363 10.43 10.87 3.72
CA THR A 363 11.23 11.99 4.23
C THR A 363 11.01 13.30 3.50
N THR A 364 10.58 13.27 2.23
CA THR A 364 10.46 14.47 1.40
C THR A 364 9.26 14.41 0.46
N ARG A 365 8.98 15.51 -0.21
CA ARG A 365 8.06 15.59 -1.35
C ARG A 365 8.82 15.43 -2.67
N SER A 366 8.15 14.85 -3.67
CA SER A 366 8.62 14.84 -5.06
C SER A 366 7.74 15.74 -5.91
N GLY A 367 8.33 16.48 -6.86
CA GLY A 367 7.56 17.10 -7.92
C GLY A 367 6.99 16.01 -8.84
N THR A 368 5.76 16.24 -9.33
CA THR A 368 5.08 15.36 -10.30
C THR A 368 4.53 16.20 -11.44
N ALA A 369 3.76 15.61 -12.34
CA ALA A 369 3.03 16.34 -13.35
C ALA A 369 1.59 15.82 -13.48
N PHE A 370 0.75 16.58 -14.18
CA PHE A 370 -0.62 16.18 -14.49
C PHE A 370 -0.68 14.80 -15.16
N THR A 371 0.30 14.48 -16.00
CA THR A 371 0.45 13.20 -16.70
C THR A 371 1.92 12.82 -16.82
N ASP A 372 2.20 11.55 -16.99
CA ASP A 372 3.49 11.01 -17.38
C ASP A 372 3.52 10.63 -18.89
N GLN A 373 2.45 10.94 -19.65
CA GLN A 373 2.25 10.56 -21.04
C GLN A 373 2.11 11.81 -21.93
N VAL A 374 2.85 11.84 -23.02
CA VAL A 374 2.82 12.89 -24.04
C VAL A 374 2.51 12.26 -25.39
N PHE A 375 1.26 12.33 -25.81
CA PHE A 375 0.80 11.70 -27.04
C PHE A 375 1.03 12.60 -28.26
N THR A 376 1.60 12.02 -29.33
CA THR A 376 1.74 12.65 -30.66
C THR A 376 1.13 11.74 -31.71
N GLU A 377 0.07 12.18 -32.37
CA GLU A 377 -0.58 11.38 -33.41
C GLU A 377 0.31 11.26 -34.65
N ARG A 378 0.56 10.03 -35.11
CA ARG A 378 1.50 9.73 -36.21
C ARG A 378 1.06 10.32 -37.55
N SER A 379 -0.24 10.33 -37.81
CA SER A 379 -0.83 10.85 -39.06
C SER A 379 -0.89 12.37 -39.11
N SER A 380 -0.65 13.06 -37.96
CA SER A 380 -0.81 14.52 -37.85
C SER A 380 0.55 15.23 -37.73
N THR A 381 0.55 16.54 -38.03
CA THR A 381 1.71 17.42 -37.77
C THR A 381 1.92 17.56 -36.26
N ILE A 382 3.17 17.39 -35.81
CA ILE A 382 3.52 17.57 -34.40
C ILE A 382 3.43 19.05 -34.03
N THR A 383 2.66 19.35 -32.99
CA THR A 383 2.55 20.67 -32.38
C THR A 383 3.14 20.67 -30.98
N ALA A 384 3.46 21.85 -30.43
CA ALA A 384 3.91 21.97 -29.06
C ALA A 384 2.89 21.36 -28.07
N ARG A 385 3.39 20.80 -26.95
CA ARG A 385 2.57 20.19 -25.89
C ARG A 385 2.90 20.81 -24.56
N THR A 386 1.87 21.30 -23.86
CA THR A 386 2.00 21.86 -22.52
C THR A 386 1.49 20.88 -21.47
N ILE A 387 2.24 20.71 -20.40
CA ILE A 387 1.99 19.81 -19.27
C ILE A 387 2.06 20.64 -18.00
N ALA A 388 1.03 20.58 -17.17
CA ALA A 388 1.05 21.18 -15.85
C ALA A 388 1.94 20.36 -14.91
N LEU A 389 2.88 21.03 -14.23
CA LEU A 389 3.71 20.45 -13.20
C LEU A 389 3.04 20.60 -11.83
N ASN A 390 3.08 19.57 -11.01
CA ASN A 390 2.73 19.64 -9.60
C ASN A 390 4.02 19.81 -8.80
N LEU A 391 4.40 21.03 -8.50
CA LEU A 391 5.68 21.32 -7.85
C LEU A 391 5.79 20.77 -6.43
N ASN A 392 4.69 20.62 -5.71
CA ASN A 392 4.66 20.04 -4.36
C ASN A 392 5.67 20.69 -3.39
N GLY A 393 5.87 22.03 -3.51
CA GLY A 393 6.85 22.77 -2.73
C GLY A 393 8.31 22.54 -3.15
N THR A 394 8.55 21.93 -4.31
CA THR A 394 9.86 21.83 -4.97
C THR A 394 9.98 22.86 -6.09
N SER A 395 11.15 22.95 -6.72
CA SER A 395 11.38 23.75 -7.92
C SER A 395 11.77 22.82 -9.07
N PHE A 396 11.21 23.04 -10.26
CA PHE A 396 11.64 22.34 -11.45
C PHE A 396 13.04 22.80 -11.86
N THR A 397 13.98 21.87 -12.05
CA THR A 397 15.39 22.17 -12.33
C THR A 397 15.78 21.90 -13.79
N GLY A 398 14.99 21.15 -14.54
CA GLY A 398 15.23 20.93 -15.97
C GLY A 398 14.68 19.60 -16.46
N LEU A 399 14.91 19.34 -17.74
CA LEU A 399 14.43 18.17 -18.47
C LEU A 399 15.60 17.46 -19.15
N TRP A 400 15.65 16.13 -19.07
CA TRP A 400 16.71 15.29 -19.64
C TRP A 400 16.13 14.16 -20.49
N GLN A 401 16.89 13.73 -21.49
CA GLN A 401 16.74 12.43 -22.15
C GLN A 401 17.98 11.59 -21.83
N GLY A 402 17.82 10.56 -21.01
CA GLY A 402 18.97 9.84 -20.47
C GLY A 402 19.92 10.79 -19.72
N ASN A 403 21.17 10.88 -20.17
CA ASN A 403 22.18 11.77 -19.61
C ASN A 403 22.29 13.12 -20.33
N THR A 404 21.47 13.38 -21.35
CA THR A 404 21.52 14.62 -22.14
C THR A 404 20.45 15.60 -21.63
N ALA A 405 20.89 16.79 -21.19
CA ALA A 405 19.98 17.87 -20.83
C ALA A 405 19.35 18.48 -22.07
N LEU A 406 18.04 18.68 -22.04
CA LEU A 406 17.33 19.49 -23.02
C LEU A 406 17.57 20.97 -22.73
N VAL A 407 17.59 21.79 -23.77
CA VAL A 407 17.90 23.25 -23.67
C VAL A 407 16.63 24.06 -23.47
N ARG A 408 16.52 24.71 -22.31
CA ARG A 408 15.43 25.65 -22.03
C ARG A 408 15.45 26.82 -23.05
N GLY A 409 14.29 27.18 -23.54
CA GLY A 409 14.11 28.20 -24.60
C GLY A 409 14.18 27.64 -26.02
N ARG A 410 14.81 26.49 -26.24
CA ARG A 410 14.88 25.80 -27.54
C ARG A 410 14.02 24.55 -27.58
N ASP A 411 14.28 23.64 -26.66
CA ASP A 411 13.62 22.34 -26.65
C ASP A 411 12.32 22.36 -25.79
N TYR A 412 12.31 23.22 -24.77
CA TYR A 412 11.15 23.46 -23.92
C TYR A 412 11.16 24.86 -23.29
N THR A 413 9.98 25.30 -22.86
CA THR A 413 9.81 26.51 -22.04
C THR A 413 9.07 26.18 -20.75
N VAL A 414 9.22 27.04 -19.72
CA VAL A 414 8.48 26.91 -18.46
C VAL A 414 7.97 28.29 -18.08
N THR A 415 6.66 28.40 -17.89
CA THR A 415 5.97 29.61 -17.42
C THR A 415 5.09 29.22 -16.24
N GLY A 416 5.47 29.70 -15.04
CA GLY A 416 4.83 29.23 -13.81
C GLY A 416 5.07 27.71 -13.62
N ASP A 417 3.99 26.96 -13.54
CA ASP A 417 3.97 25.50 -13.46
C ASP A 417 3.75 24.82 -14.82
N GLN A 418 3.68 25.58 -15.92
CA GLN A 418 3.41 25.04 -17.25
C GLN A 418 4.72 24.75 -17.99
N LEU A 419 5.01 23.44 -18.18
CA LEU A 419 6.10 22.94 -19.02
C LEU A 419 5.59 22.74 -20.44
N THR A 420 6.14 23.49 -21.41
CA THR A 420 5.80 23.34 -22.83
C THR A 420 6.96 22.75 -23.60
N LEU A 421 6.77 21.55 -24.15
CA LEU A 421 7.68 20.92 -25.10
C LEU A 421 7.45 21.55 -26.50
N THR A 422 8.51 22.02 -27.18
CA THR A 422 8.38 22.62 -28.50
C THR A 422 8.09 21.59 -29.58
N ALA A 423 7.41 21.98 -30.66
CA ALA A 423 7.15 21.09 -31.79
C ALA A 423 8.47 20.52 -32.38
N GLN A 424 9.53 21.35 -32.44
CA GLN A 424 10.85 20.93 -32.93
C GLN A 424 11.46 19.84 -32.03
N ALA A 425 11.41 20.01 -30.70
CA ALA A 425 11.93 19.01 -29.79
C ALA A 425 11.11 17.70 -29.87
N LEU A 426 9.79 17.79 -29.89
CA LEU A 426 8.90 16.63 -30.02
C LEU A 426 9.16 15.89 -31.34
N THR A 427 9.35 16.59 -32.46
CA THR A 427 9.69 15.99 -33.76
C THR A 427 11.03 15.23 -33.68
N LYS A 428 12.07 15.86 -33.12
CA LYS A 428 13.38 15.22 -32.93
C LYS A 428 13.31 13.99 -32.05
N LEU A 429 12.60 14.09 -30.92
CA LEU A 429 12.49 13.01 -29.92
C LEU A 429 11.62 11.84 -30.39
N SER A 430 10.61 12.11 -31.23
CA SER A 430 9.77 11.06 -31.84
C SER A 430 10.51 10.24 -32.89
N GLY A 431 11.63 10.72 -33.43
CA GLY A 431 12.47 10.01 -34.42
C GLY A 431 11.65 9.53 -35.63
N SER A 432 11.65 8.21 -35.87
CA SER A 432 10.89 7.57 -36.95
C SER A 432 9.39 7.45 -36.67
N ARG A 433 8.91 7.93 -35.53
CA ARG A 433 7.49 7.89 -35.13
C ARG A 433 6.92 6.47 -35.14
N GLN A 434 7.66 5.50 -34.61
CA GLN A 434 7.14 4.16 -34.36
C GLN A 434 6.01 4.22 -33.34
N TYR A 435 4.98 3.38 -33.47
CA TYR A 435 3.91 3.30 -32.48
C TYR A 435 4.44 2.91 -31.10
N GLY A 436 3.94 3.56 -30.07
CA GLY A 436 4.36 3.40 -28.69
C GLY A 436 5.38 4.45 -28.24
N THR A 437 6.09 4.20 -27.16
CA THR A 437 7.04 5.13 -26.55
C THR A 437 8.31 5.28 -27.38
N ASN A 438 8.54 6.50 -27.89
CA ASN A 438 9.74 6.82 -28.69
C ASN A 438 10.87 7.43 -27.86
N ALA A 439 10.53 8.14 -26.79
CA ALA A 439 11.50 8.72 -25.86
C ALA A 439 10.91 8.78 -24.47
N VAL A 440 11.78 8.66 -23.46
CA VAL A 440 11.45 8.92 -22.06
C VAL A 440 12.25 10.13 -21.62
N LEU A 441 11.55 11.15 -21.14
CA LEU A 441 12.15 12.37 -20.62
C LEU A 441 12.07 12.35 -19.09
N THR A 442 13.12 12.82 -18.44
CA THR A 442 13.23 12.91 -16.99
C THR A 442 13.11 14.36 -16.56
N ALA A 443 11.99 14.74 -15.98
CA ALA A 443 11.79 16.03 -15.32
C ALA A 443 12.38 15.98 -13.91
N ARG A 444 13.40 16.79 -13.65
CA ARG A 444 14.08 16.86 -12.36
C ARG A 444 13.58 18.03 -11.55
N PHE A 445 13.53 17.82 -10.24
CA PHE A 445 13.11 18.81 -9.25
C PHE A 445 14.22 19.00 -8.21
N SER A 446 14.11 20.04 -7.40
CA SER A 446 15.12 20.39 -6.38
C SER A 446 15.29 19.31 -5.30
N ARG A 447 14.31 18.43 -5.13
CA ARG A 447 14.33 17.28 -4.22
C ARG A 447 13.32 16.22 -4.64
N GLY A 448 13.41 15.03 -4.01
CA GLY A 448 12.54 13.89 -4.29
C GLY A 448 13.00 13.11 -5.52
N VAL A 449 12.17 12.19 -5.99
CA VAL A 449 12.42 11.43 -7.21
C VAL A 449 12.04 12.25 -8.44
N PRO A 450 12.77 12.09 -9.55
CA PRO A 450 12.40 12.72 -10.81
C PRO A 450 11.10 12.14 -11.36
N TRP A 451 10.40 12.93 -12.20
CA TRP A 451 9.20 12.48 -12.90
C TRP A 451 9.54 12.08 -14.33
N GLN A 452 9.05 10.92 -14.75
CA GLN A 452 9.22 10.46 -16.12
C GLN A 452 8.09 11.01 -17.01
N LEU A 453 8.41 11.36 -18.26
CA LEU A 453 7.45 11.73 -19.30
C LEU A 453 7.69 10.85 -20.52
N ASN A 454 6.73 10.01 -20.83
CA ASN A 454 6.75 9.07 -21.95
C ASN A 454 6.23 9.78 -23.21
N LEU A 455 7.09 10.01 -24.20
CA LEU A 455 6.68 10.53 -25.50
C LEU A 455 6.17 9.38 -26.38
N ILE A 456 4.85 9.35 -26.61
CA ILE A 456 4.14 8.24 -27.23
C ILE A 456 3.63 8.65 -28.61
N THR A 457 4.02 7.91 -29.66
CA THR A 457 3.42 8.04 -30.97
C THR A 457 2.26 7.07 -31.12
N TYR A 458 1.11 7.60 -31.53
CA TYR A 458 -0.12 6.80 -31.68
C TYR A 458 -0.89 7.19 -32.95
N ASP A 459 -1.81 6.35 -33.32
CA ASP A 459 -2.98 6.66 -34.15
C ASP A 459 -4.23 5.99 -33.53
N ARG A 460 -5.43 6.34 -34.04
CA ARG A 460 -6.68 5.75 -33.58
C ARG A 460 -6.59 4.21 -33.60
N PRO A 461 -6.84 3.53 -32.49
CA PRO A 461 -6.90 2.05 -32.44
C PRO A 461 -7.95 1.48 -33.39
N VAL A 462 -7.68 0.29 -33.92
CA VAL A 462 -8.57 -0.43 -34.84
C VAL A 462 -8.93 -1.78 -34.25
N LEU A 463 -10.23 -2.01 -34.10
CA LEU A 463 -10.80 -3.26 -33.64
C LEU A 463 -11.34 -4.05 -34.82
N SER A 464 -11.41 -5.38 -34.69
CA SER A 464 -12.00 -6.27 -35.69
C SER A 464 -13.17 -7.06 -35.12
N ASN A 465 -14.03 -7.60 -35.98
CA ASN A 465 -15.11 -8.48 -35.55
C ASN A 465 -14.54 -9.69 -34.80
N ALA A 466 -15.27 -10.18 -33.83
CA ALA A 466 -14.88 -11.31 -32.99
C ALA A 466 -16.04 -12.25 -32.70
N SER A 467 -15.74 -13.50 -32.42
CA SER A 467 -16.67 -14.50 -31.89
C SER A 467 -16.00 -15.27 -30.77
N GLY A 468 -16.78 -15.73 -29.82
CA GLY A 468 -16.26 -16.46 -28.65
C GLY A 468 -17.39 -16.92 -27.75
N THR A 469 -17.10 -17.06 -26.46
CA THR A 469 -18.06 -17.50 -25.46
C THR A 469 -18.05 -16.57 -24.25
N THR A 470 -19.05 -16.73 -23.36
CA THR A 470 -19.07 -15.99 -22.09
C THR A 470 -17.93 -16.38 -21.14
N ALA A 471 -17.22 -17.48 -21.38
CA ALA A 471 -16.03 -17.88 -20.65
C ALA A 471 -14.74 -17.27 -21.21
N SER A 472 -14.71 -16.94 -22.53
CA SER A 472 -13.52 -16.38 -23.19
C SER A 472 -13.95 -15.58 -24.43
N PHE A 473 -13.68 -14.27 -24.38
CA PHE A 473 -13.96 -13.37 -25.51
C PHE A 473 -12.84 -12.34 -25.66
N ALA A 474 -12.12 -12.44 -26.77
CA ALA A 474 -11.01 -11.56 -27.11
C ALA A 474 -11.32 -10.79 -28.42
N ILE A 475 -11.29 -9.48 -28.36
CA ILE A 475 -11.48 -8.59 -29.52
C ILE A 475 -10.12 -8.34 -30.14
N PRO A 476 -9.83 -8.77 -31.38
CA PRO A 476 -8.58 -8.41 -32.04
C PRO A 476 -8.47 -6.89 -32.14
N THR A 477 -7.38 -6.35 -31.57
CA THR A 477 -7.18 -4.91 -31.41
C THR A 477 -5.78 -4.52 -31.85
N ASN A 478 -5.68 -3.71 -32.90
CA ASN A 478 -4.45 -3.01 -33.22
C ASN A 478 -4.46 -1.69 -32.44
N PHE A 479 -3.74 -1.65 -31.33
CA PHE A 479 -3.69 -0.47 -30.44
C PHE A 479 -3.00 0.73 -31.05
N ARG A 480 -2.16 0.56 -32.07
CA ARG A 480 -1.43 1.65 -32.75
C ARG A 480 -0.74 2.61 -31.78
N GLY A 481 -0.10 2.06 -30.75
CA GLY A 481 0.63 2.83 -29.74
C GLY A 481 -0.23 3.52 -28.68
N ASP A 482 -1.56 3.51 -28.80
CA ASP A 482 -2.45 4.05 -27.78
C ASP A 482 -2.66 3.06 -26.62
N LEU A 483 -3.03 3.58 -25.46
CA LEU A 483 -3.21 2.81 -24.24
C LEU A 483 -4.67 2.91 -23.76
N LEU A 484 -5.27 1.77 -23.44
CA LEU A 484 -6.67 1.70 -22.97
C LEU A 484 -6.77 2.24 -21.54
N ALA A 485 -7.65 3.23 -21.33
CA ALA A 485 -7.85 3.86 -20.04
C ALA A 485 -9.05 3.27 -19.28
N THR A 486 -10.21 3.16 -19.97
CA THR A 486 -11.45 2.62 -19.38
C THR A 486 -12.45 2.24 -20.46
N MET A 487 -13.56 1.62 -20.08
CA MET A 487 -14.60 1.17 -20.99
C MET A 487 -15.99 1.47 -20.42
N GLU A 488 -16.88 1.99 -21.26
CA GLU A 488 -18.33 2.04 -20.98
C GLU A 488 -19.07 0.89 -21.66
N ALA A 489 -20.18 0.43 -21.04
CA ALA A 489 -21.08 -0.55 -21.59
C ALA A 489 -22.55 -0.12 -21.38
N LYS A 490 -23.33 0.00 -22.48
CA LYS A 490 -24.74 0.41 -22.47
C LYS A 490 -25.57 -0.44 -23.39
N TYR A 491 -26.80 -0.71 -22.98
CA TYR A 491 -27.81 -1.28 -23.87
C TYR A 491 -28.36 -0.21 -24.84
N ALA A 492 -29.10 -0.67 -25.86
CA ALA A 492 -29.71 0.23 -26.83
C ALA A 492 -30.79 1.16 -26.24
N ASP A 493 -31.39 0.76 -25.12
CA ASP A 493 -32.34 1.56 -24.34
C ASP A 493 -31.67 2.64 -23.46
N GLY A 494 -30.34 2.74 -23.50
CA GLY A 494 -29.53 3.69 -22.71
C GLY A 494 -29.20 3.22 -21.30
N THR A 495 -29.76 2.10 -20.83
CA THR A 495 -29.42 1.54 -19.51
C THR A 495 -28.02 0.97 -19.49
N ASN A 496 -27.39 0.97 -18.32
CA ASN A 496 -26.05 0.45 -18.16
C ASN A 496 -26.05 -1.08 -18.27
N ALA A 497 -25.08 -1.65 -18.98
CA ALA A 497 -24.91 -3.08 -19.17
C ALA A 497 -23.79 -3.63 -18.26
N GLY A 498 -23.93 -4.88 -17.87
CA GLY A 498 -22.91 -5.58 -17.09
C GLY A 498 -23.03 -5.37 -15.58
N PRO A 499 -22.06 -5.84 -14.77
CA PRO A 499 -22.04 -5.67 -13.32
C PRO A 499 -21.87 -4.18 -12.95
N ASN A 500 -22.27 -3.82 -11.72
CA ASN A 500 -22.28 -2.43 -11.28
C ASN A 500 -23.12 -1.53 -12.21
N ASP A 501 -24.41 -1.84 -12.34
CA ASP A 501 -25.36 -1.18 -13.25
C ASP A 501 -25.65 0.29 -12.90
N TRP A 502 -25.24 0.75 -11.72
CA TRP A 502 -25.31 2.16 -11.31
C TRP A 502 -24.38 3.08 -12.14
N THR A 503 -23.42 2.51 -12.90
CA THR A 503 -22.49 3.24 -13.78
C THR A 503 -22.33 2.55 -15.13
N SER A 504 -22.16 3.35 -16.20
CA SER A 504 -21.78 2.82 -17.53
C SER A 504 -20.31 2.37 -17.58
N PHE A 505 -19.42 3.03 -16.83
CA PHE A 505 -18.00 2.71 -16.81
C PHE A 505 -17.73 1.45 -16.01
N LYS A 506 -17.07 0.50 -16.62
CA LYS A 506 -16.84 -0.83 -16.07
C LYS A 506 -15.49 -0.93 -15.38
N GLU A 507 -15.39 -1.82 -14.42
CA GLU A 507 -14.21 -2.03 -13.59
C GLU A 507 -13.10 -2.73 -14.39
N TYR A 508 -11.93 -2.08 -14.43
CA TYR A 508 -10.75 -2.58 -15.14
C TYR A 508 -10.25 -3.90 -14.52
N ASP A 509 -9.67 -4.78 -15.31
CA ASP A 509 -9.21 -6.13 -14.98
C ASP A 509 -10.31 -7.10 -14.48
N ARG A 510 -11.42 -6.61 -13.98
CA ARG A 510 -12.55 -7.43 -13.58
C ARG A 510 -13.49 -7.74 -14.74
N THR A 511 -13.72 -6.75 -15.59
CA THR A 511 -14.71 -6.84 -16.68
C THR A 511 -14.08 -6.77 -18.05
N PHE A 512 -12.97 -6.09 -18.20
CA PHE A 512 -12.18 -5.98 -19.42
C PHE A 512 -10.71 -5.70 -19.09
N ALA A 513 -9.81 -6.05 -20.01
CA ALA A 513 -8.39 -5.70 -19.95
C ALA A 513 -7.77 -5.70 -21.35
N PRO A 514 -6.77 -4.84 -21.65
CA PRO A 514 -5.95 -4.98 -22.84
C PRO A 514 -4.92 -6.10 -22.65
N ASP A 515 -4.67 -6.83 -23.70
CA ASP A 515 -3.49 -7.68 -23.86
C ASP A 515 -2.67 -7.12 -25.03
N TYR A 516 -1.76 -6.20 -24.71
CA TYR A 516 -0.94 -5.51 -25.73
C TYR A 516 -0.03 -6.47 -26.50
N PRO A 517 0.66 -7.45 -25.86
CA PRO A 517 1.47 -8.43 -26.59
C PRO A 517 0.64 -9.30 -27.54
N ALA A 518 -0.52 -9.73 -27.15
CA ALA A 518 -1.42 -10.54 -28.00
C ALA A 518 -2.18 -9.71 -29.03
N GLY A 519 -2.20 -8.37 -28.91
CA GLY A 519 -2.99 -7.49 -29.78
C GLY A 519 -4.49 -7.71 -29.62
N THR A 520 -4.99 -7.85 -28.37
CA THR A 520 -6.39 -8.10 -28.09
C THR A 520 -6.90 -7.24 -26.93
N THR A 521 -8.20 -6.94 -26.95
CA THR A 521 -8.94 -6.45 -25.78
C THR A 521 -9.82 -7.57 -25.27
N LEU A 522 -9.55 -8.03 -24.05
CA LEU A 522 -10.26 -9.12 -23.39
C LEU A 522 -11.51 -8.58 -22.71
N LEU A 523 -12.65 -9.23 -22.91
CA LEU A 523 -13.83 -9.08 -22.07
C LEU A 523 -13.91 -10.28 -21.12
N ARG A 524 -14.11 -9.99 -19.85
CA ARG A 524 -14.03 -11.00 -18.77
C ARG A 524 -15.41 -11.64 -18.50
N PRO A 525 -15.43 -12.87 -17.94
CA PRO A 525 -16.67 -13.58 -17.62
C PRO A 525 -17.66 -12.78 -16.75
N ASP A 526 -17.16 -11.97 -15.80
CA ASP A 526 -18.01 -11.13 -14.94
C ASP A 526 -18.89 -10.18 -15.76
N LEU A 527 -18.33 -9.57 -16.81
CA LEU A 527 -19.13 -8.77 -17.74
C LEU A 527 -20.04 -9.66 -18.56
N LEU A 528 -19.47 -10.67 -19.23
CA LEU A 528 -20.15 -11.42 -20.28
C LEU A 528 -21.35 -12.21 -19.76
N ASN A 529 -21.22 -12.84 -18.57
CA ASN A 529 -22.31 -13.60 -17.95
C ASN A 529 -23.45 -12.73 -17.42
N SER A 530 -23.20 -11.45 -17.16
CA SER A 530 -24.20 -10.50 -16.65
C SER A 530 -24.99 -9.78 -17.76
N LEU A 531 -24.58 -9.92 -19.03
CA LEU A 531 -25.31 -9.30 -20.15
C LEU A 531 -26.66 -9.98 -20.40
N ARG A 532 -27.67 -9.18 -20.79
CA ARG A 532 -28.98 -9.69 -21.23
C ARG A 532 -28.80 -10.53 -22.47
N ASP A 533 -29.49 -11.67 -22.52
CA ASP A 533 -29.45 -12.56 -23.67
C ASP A 533 -30.10 -11.90 -24.90
N ASN A 534 -29.53 -12.08 -26.09
CA ASN A 534 -29.96 -11.52 -27.38
C ASN A 534 -30.10 -9.98 -27.41
N ALA A 535 -29.50 -9.28 -26.45
CA ALA A 535 -29.47 -7.82 -26.42
C ALA A 535 -28.13 -7.29 -26.94
N ARG A 536 -28.20 -6.32 -27.86
CA ARG A 536 -26.99 -5.60 -28.30
C ARG A 536 -26.50 -4.64 -27.22
N VAL A 537 -25.22 -4.72 -26.88
CA VAL A 537 -24.53 -3.81 -25.98
C VAL A 537 -23.55 -2.97 -26.78
N THR A 538 -23.58 -1.67 -26.58
CA THR A 538 -22.61 -0.71 -27.10
C THR A 538 -21.47 -0.58 -26.07
N LEU A 539 -20.26 -0.94 -26.47
CA LEU A 539 -19.04 -0.69 -25.73
C LEU A 539 -18.38 0.57 -26.27
N THR A 540 -17.93 1.46 -25.38
CA THR A 540 -17.08 2.61 -25.74
C THR A 540 -15.76 2.48 -25.02
N PHE A 541 -14.70 2.18 -25.78
CA PHE A 541 -13.34 2.13 -25.26
C PHE A 541 -12.73 3.52 -25.26
N HIS A 542 -12.29 3.98 -24.10
CA HIS A 542 -11.60 5.27 -23.91
C HIS A 542 -10.12 5.02 -23.78
N TYR A 543 -9.33 5.73 -24.56
CA TYR A 543 -7.88 5.63 -24.57
C TYR A 543 -7.22 6.86 -23.94
N TRP A 544 -6.01 6.71 -23.44
CA TRP A 544 -5.28 7.77 -22.76
C TRP A 544 -4.94 8.96 -23.66
N SER A 545 -4.85 8.77 -24.98
CA SER A 545 -4.71 9.85 -25.95
C SER A 545 -5.94 10.79 -26.02
N GLY A 546 -7.06 10.35 -25.43
CA GLY A 546 -8.38 10.98 -25.59
C GLY A 546 -9.25 10.35 -26.70
N THR A 547 -8.70 9.38 -27.45
CA THR A 547 -9.45 8.67 -28.50
C THR A 547 -10.55 7.81 -27.88
N LYS A 548 -11.70 7.73 -28.57
CA LYS A 548 -12.81 6.84 -28.23
C LYS A 548 -13.14 5.93 -29.40
N VAL A 549 -13.31 4.64 -29.14
CA VAL A 549 -13.66 3.65 -30.15
C VAL A 549 -14.92 2.90 -29.70
N THR A 550 -15.95 2.87 -30.57
CA THR A 550 -17.20 2.17 -30.32
C THR A 550 -17.14 0.75 -30.89
N TYR A 551 -17.74 -0.19 -30.19
CA TYR A 551 -17.82 -1.60 -30.57
C TYR A 551 -19.15 -2.18 -30.07
N TYR A 552 -19.69 -3.15 -30.78
CA TYR A 552 -20.95 -3.80 -30.40
C TYR A 552 -20.68 -5.25 -29.98
N VAL A 553 -21.34 -5.71 -28.92
CA VAL A 553 -21.36 -7.12 -28.54
C VAL A 553 -22.77 -7.60 -28.32
N THR A 554 -23.03 -8.87 -28.65
CA THR A 554 -24.29 -9.54 -28.38
C THR A 554 -24.00 -10.91 -27.79
N ARG A 555 -24.70 -11.24 -26.70
CA ARG A 555 -24.71 -12.56 -26.07
C ARG A 555 -25.90 -13.36 -26.64
N SER A 556 -25.70 -14.65 -26.96
CA SER A 556 -26.76 -15.61 -27.28
C SER A 556 -26.46 -16.92 -26.55
N GLY A 557 -27.12 -17.15 -25.43
CA GLY A 557 -26.77 -18.22 -24.50
C GLY A 557 -25.35 -18.10 -23.97
N SER A 558 -24.52 -19.09 -24.27
CA SER A 558 -23.08 -19.05 -23.97
C SER A 558 -22.21 -18.43 -25.06
N ASN A 559 -22.77 -18.16 -26.22
CA ASN A 559 -22.03 -17.60 -27.36
C ASN A 559 -22.00 -16.07 -27.30
N MET A 560 -20.89 -15.53 -27.79
CA MET A 560 -20.67 -14.08 -27.90
C MET A 560 -20.28 -13.72 -29.33
N THR A 561 -20.88 -12.67 -29.85
CA THR A 561 -20.45 -12.04 -31.11
C THR A 561 -20.10 -10.59 -30.89
N GLY A 562 -19.10 -10.12 -31.61
CA GLY A 562 -18.64 -8.75 -31.58
C GLY A 562 -18.45 -8.17 -32.97
N ALA A 563 -18.86 -6.92 -33.16
CA ALA A 563 -18.77 -6.20 -34.41
C ALA A 563 -18.27 -4.77 -34.22
N ILE A 564 -17.51 -4.27 -35.21
CA ILE A 564 -17.16 -2.85 -35.31
C ILE A 564 -18.42 -2.01 -35.51
N ALA A 565 -18.40 -0.75 -35.00
CA ALA A 565 -19.47 0.20 -35.12
C ALA A 565 -19.54 0.83 -36.52
#